data_189fa254c8622b5d45aa7f751854a579
#
_entry.id   189fa254c8622b5d45aa7f751854a579
#
_cell.length_a   1.000
_cell.length_b   1.000
_cell.length_c   1.000
_cell.angle_alpha   90.00
_cell.angle_beta   90.00
_cell.angle_gamma   90.00
#
_symmetry.space_group_name_H-M   'P 1'
#
loop_
_entity.id
_entity.type
_entity.pdbx_description
1 polymer ?
#
loop_
_entity_poly.entity_id
_entity_poly.type
_entity_poly.pdbx_seq_one_letter_code
_entity_poly.pdbx_strand_id
1 'polypeptide(L)'
;IKPTWEKLPEDTTEDTLVVELDPGTAFGTGMHHTTRLCITQMKKYLQKGQKLFDVGCGSGILSIIGLMLGAGEAMATDVDPNAVAAAIENAKVNHIDMSKYDVKAGDIITDADFRHTCGDEKYDLVLANILADVIIPLSGVIKDNMKPGALFVSSGIINTKEDAVREALLSNGFEILEVTHSGDWVAFTARK
;
A
#
# COMPACT_ATOMS: atom_id res chain seq x y z
N ILE A 1 1.92 -0.37 -15.78
CA ILE A 1 3.13 -0.84 -15.08
C ILE A 1 3.93 -1.67 -16.07
N LYS A 2 5.21 -1.44 -16.17
CA LYS A 2 6.12 -2.21 -17.01
C LYS A 2 7.45 -2.51 -16.29
N PRO A 3 8.10 -3.63 -16.58
CA PRO A 3 9.49 -3.85 -16.17
C PRO A 3 10.43 -2.81 -16.78
N THR A 4 11.51 -2.49 -16.08
CA THR A 4 12.50 -1.48 -16.56
C THR A 4 13.12 -1.84 -17.90
N TRP A 5 13.24 -3.13 -18.23
CA TRP A 5 13.85 -3.65 -19.48
C TRP A 5 12.86 -3.77 -20.65
N GLU A 6 11.56 -3.53 -20.46
CA GLU A 6 10.58 -3.56 -21.53
C GLU A 6 10.34 -2.18 -22.14
N LYS A 7 10.00 -2.15 -23.42
CA LYS A 7 9.55 -0.92 -24.10
C LYS A 7 8.08 -0.67 -23.79
N LEU A 8 7.70 0.61 -23.84
CA LEU A 8 6.28 0.97 -23.76
C LEU A 8 5.51 0.35 -24.94
N PRO A 9 4.27 -0.13 -24.71
CA PRO A 9 3.37 -0.50 -25.79
C PRO A 9 3.14 0.66 -26.76
N GLU A 10 2.99 0.35 -28.05
CA GLU A 10 2.81 1.38 -29.12
C GLU A 10 1.52 2.20 -28.95
N ASP A 11 0.54 1.67 -28.25
CA ASP A 11 -0.73 2.32 -27.93
C ASP A 11 -0.70 3.18 -26.66
N THR A 12 0.47 3.38 -26.06
CA THR A 12 0.63 4.24 -24.87
C THR A 12 0.41 5.70 -25.26
N THR A 13 -0.57 6.36 -24.63
CA THR A 13 -0.88 7.77 -24.83
C THR A 13 -0.12 8.66 -23.83
N GLU A 14 -0.03 9.97 -24.12
CA GLU A 14 0.62 10.95 -23.24
C GLU A 14 -0.05 11.04 -21.86
N ASP A 15 -1.34 10.73 -21.76
CA ASP A 15 -2.09 10.71 -20.51
C ASP A 15 -1.91 9.42 -19.70
N THR A 16 -1.16 8.45 -20.23
CA THR A 16 -0.93 7.16 -19.56
C THR A 16 0.12 7.31 -18.45
N LEU A 17 -0.29 7.08 -17.19
CA LEU A 17 0.65 7.00 -16.09
C LEU A 17 1.48 5.71 -16.22
N VAL A 18 2.74 5.86 -16.51
CA VAL A 18 3.68 4.74 -16.66
C VAL A 18 4.47 4.58 -15.38
N VAL A 19 4.44 3.37 -14.81
CA VAL A 19 5.26 2.99 -13.66
C VAL A 19 6.25 1.93 -14.10
N GLU A 20 7.52 2.24 -13.96
CA GLU A 20 8.62 1.30 -14.23
C GLU A 20 9.04 0.59 -12.95
N LEU A 21 9.16 -0.72 -12.99
CA LEU A 21 9.57 -1.50 -11.83
C LEU A 21 10.66 -2.49 -12.21
N ASP A 22 11.66 -2.55 -11.37
CA ASP A 22 12.53 -3.72 -11.25
C ASP A 22 12.14 -4.42 -9.94
N PRO A 23 11.37 -5.52 -10.00
CA PRO A 23 10.98 -6.22 -8.79
C PRO A 23 12.17 -6.89 -8.09
N GLY A 24 13.28 -7.13 -8.80
CA GLY A 24 14.41 -7.87 -8.27
C GLY A 24 13.94 -9.19 -7.63
N THR A 25 14.26 -9.37 -6.35
CA THR A 25 13.77 -10.48 -5.51
C THR A 25 12.54 -10.08 -4.67
N ALA A 26 12.12 -8.79 -4.67
CA ALA A 26 10.99 -8.31 -3.89
C ALA A 26 9.65 -8.65 -4.56
N PHE A 27 8.62 -8.90 -3.76
CA PHE A 27 7.26 -9.08 -4.26
C PHE A 27 6.68 -7.76 -4.79
N GLY A 28 5.82 -7.83 -5.81
CA GLY A 28 5.11 -6.65 -6.31
C GLY A 28 5.43 -6.27 -7.75
N THR A 29 5.19 -7.20 -8.71
CA THR A 29 5.33 -6.92 -10.17
C THR A 29 4.22 -6.02 -10.71
N GLY A 30 3.21 -5.70 -9.90
CA GLY A 30 2.04 -4.91 -10.32
C GLY A 30 0.99 -5.65 -11.13
N MET A 31 1.29 -6.85 -11.60
CA MET A 31 0.38 -7.64 -12.45
C MET A 31 -0.63 -8.47 -11.63
N HIS A 32 -0.37 -8.67 -10.34
CA HIS A 32 -1.19 -9.51 -9.48
C HIS A 32 -2.56 -8.86 -9.20
N HIS A 33 -3.59 -9.70 -9.05
CA HIS A 33 -4.96 -9.26 -8.75
C HIS A 33 -5.03 -8.34 -7.52
N THR A 34 -4.32 -8.66 -6.44
CA THR A 34 -4.31 -7.90 -5.20
C THR A 34 -3.76 -6.49 -5.38
N THR A 35 -2.69 -6.34 -6.14
CA THR A 35 -2.11 -5.03 -6.46
C THR A 35 -3.10 -4.18 -7.26
N ARG A 36 -3.78 -4.79 -8.26
CA ARG A 36 -4.81 -4.10 -9.06
C ARG A 36 -5.98 -3.65 -8.19
N LEU A 37 -6.43 -4.49 -7.25
CA LEU A 37 -7.48 -4.15 -6.29
C LEU A 37 -7.07 -2.93 -5.45
N CYS A 38 -5.87 -2.91 -4.86
CA CYS A 38 -5.36 -1.77 -4.10
C CYS A 38 -5.28 -0.50 -4.94
N ILE A 39 -4.75 -0.58 -6.17
CA ILE A 39 -4.63 0.57 -7.08
C ILE A 39 -6.03 1.13 -7.43
N THR A 40 -6.99 0.25 -7.69
CA THR A 40 -8.38 0.65 -8.00
C THR A 40 -9.00 1.41 -6.84
N GLN A 41 -8.86 0.90 -5.62
CA GLN A 41 -9.36 1.57 -4.42
C GLN A 41 -8.60 2.88 -4.15
N MET A 42 -7.28 2.87 -4.28
CA MET A 42 -6.48 4.09 -4.13
C MET A 42 -6.91 5.17 -5.14
N LYS A 43 -7.10 4.85 -6.42
CA LYS A 43 -7.59 5.81 -7.43
C LYS A 43 -8.97 6.37 -7.09
N LYS A 44 -9.82 5.59 -6.43
CA LYS A 44 -11.18 6.02 -6.03
C LYS A 44 -11.17 6.97 -4.85
N TYR A 45 -10.27 6.76 -3.88
CA TYR A 45 -10.36 7.41 -2.58
C TYR A 45 -9.22 8.39 -2.29
N LEU A 46 -8.05 8.25 -2.91
CA LEU A 46 -6.92 9.15 -2.69
C LEU A 46 -7.24 10.55 -3.26
N GLN A 47 -7.07 11.56 -2.43
CA GLN A 47 -7.20 12.95 -2.83
C GLN A 47 -5.81 13.61 -2.90
N LYS A 48 -5.66 14.57 -3.82
CA LYS A 48 -4.40 15.30 -3.99
C LYS A 48 -3.94 15.96 -2.69
N GLY A 49 -2.67 15.76 -2.37
CA GLY A 49 -2.04 16.33 -1.18
C GLY A 49 -2.21 15.49 0.10
N GLN A 50 -3.01 14.42 0.07
CA GLN A 50 -3.14 13.50 1.22
C GLN A 50 -1.85 12.75 1.50
N LYS A 51 -1.70 12.33 2.76
CA LYS A 51 -0.57 11.55 3.25
C LYS A 51 -0.89 10.06 3.21
N LEU A 52 0.01 9.32 2.61
CA LEU A 52 -0.12 7.88 2.38
C LEU A 52 0.81 7.10 3.32
N PHE A 53 0.35 5.93 3.79
CA PHE A 53 1.20 4.95 4.47
C PHE A 53 1.03 3.57 3.82
N ASP A 54 2.13 2.98 3.36
CA ASP A 54 2.19 1.67 2.70
C ASP A 54 2.90 0.66 3.61
N VAL A 55 2.15 -0.28 4.16
CA VAL A 55 2.62 -1.26 5.13
C VAL A 55 2.88 -2.59 4.44
N GLY A 56 4.12 -3.09 4.54
CA GLY A 56 4.59 -4.23 3.77
C GLY A 56 4.74 -3.85 2.30
N CYS A 57 5.52 -2.81 2.04
CA CYS A 57 5.55 -2.13 0.75
C CYS A 57 6.19 -2.96 -0.38
N GLY A 58 7.00 -3.98 -0.06
CA GLY A 58 7.68 -4.79 -1.06
C GLY A 58 8.50 -3.92 -2.03
N SER A 59 8.18 -3.98 -3.31
CA SER A 59 8.80 -3.16 -4.36
C SER A 59 8.50 -1.66 -4.28
N GLY A 60 7.64 -1.22 -3.36
CA GLY A 60 7.17 0.17 -3.23
C GLY A 60 6.11 0.58 -4.25
N ILE A 61 5.59 -0.36 -5.02
CA ILE A 61 4.68 -0.07 -6.14
C ILE A 61 3.47 0.78 -5.74
N LEU A 62 2.83 0.49 -4.60
CA LEU A 62 1.63 1.21 -4.18
C LEU A 62 1.96 2.63 -3.72
N SER A 63 3.03 2.83 -2.97
CA SER A 63 3.53 4.14 -2.56
C SER A 63 3.90 5.00 -3.76
N ILE A 64 4.65 4.44 -4.73
CA ILE A 64 5.09 5.12 -5.95
C ILE A 64 3.86 5.58 -6.75
N ILE A 65 2.91 4.67 -7.01
CA ILE A 65 1.67 5.01 -7.72
C ILE A 65 0.89 6.09 -6.96
N GLY A 66 0.80 5.99 -5.63
CA GLY A 66 0.11 6.99 -4.81
C GLY A 66 0.71 8.39 -4.96
N LEU A 67 2.05 8.51 -4.93
CA LEU A 67 2.75 9.77 -5.15
C LEU A 67 2.53 10.30 -6.56
N MET A 68 2.58 9.44 -7.58
CA MET A 68 2.31 9.82 -8.98
C MET A 68 0.84 10.23 -9.20
N LEU A 69 -0.11 9.71 -8.41
CA LEU A 69 -1.52 10.12 -8.42
C LEU A 69 -1.77 11.41 -7.61
N GLY A 70 -0.75 11.97 -6.97
CA GLY A 70 -0.82 13.27 -6.31
C GLY A 70 -0.89 13.22 -4.80
N ALA A 71 -0.55 12.11 -4.14
CA ALA A 71 -0.29 12.12 -2.70
C ALA A 71 0.77 13.17 -2.36
N GLY A 72 0.61 13.87 -1.24
CA GLY A 72 1.52 14.93 -0.80
C GLY A 72 2.82 14.36 -0.26
N GLU A 73 2.74 13.28 0.50
CA GLU A 73 3.87 12.50 1.00
C GLU A 73 3.46 11.03 1.17
N ALA A 74 4.43 10.14 1.18
CA ALA A 74 4.24 8.73 1.48
C ALA A 74 5.31 8.24 2.46
N MET A 75 4.86 7.45 3.44
CA MET A 75 5.68 6.57 4.26
C MET A 75 5.49 5.15 3.76
N ALA A 76 6.57 4.37 3.74
CA ALA A 76 6.49 2.94 3.46
C ALA A 76 7.32 2.16 4.49
N THR A 77 6.84 0.99 4.87
CA THR A 77 7.59 0.10 5.76
C THR A 77 7.56 -1.33 5.24
N ASP A 78 8.65 -2.03 5.48
CA ASP A 78 8.72 -3.48 5.28
C ASP A 78 9.60 -4.11 6.36
N VAL A 79 9.35 -5.35 6.72
CA VAL A 79 10.20 -6.10 7.66
C VAL A 79 11.49 -6.56 7.00
N ASP A 80 11.51 -6.69 5.66
CA ASP A 80 12.69 -7.08 4.89
C ASP A 80 13.47 -5.84 4.42
N PRO A 81 14.73 -5.63 4.89
CA PRO A 81 15.57 -4.53 4.40
C PRO A 81 15.83 -4.56 2.89
N ASN A 82 15.76 -5.74 2.24
CA ASN A 82 15.92 -5.83 0.78
C ASN A 82 14.71 -5.24 0.06
N ALA A 83 13.50 -5.42 0.60
CA ALA A 83 12.29 -4.78 0.08
C ALA A 83 12.39 -3.25 0.19
N VAL A 84 12.88 -2.73 1.32
CA VAL A 84 13.13 -1.29 1.51
C VAL A 84 14.12 -0.75 0.47
N ALA A 85 15.23 -1.46 0.22
CA ALA A 85 16.19 -1.07 -0.80
C ALA A 85 15.57 -1.06 -2.20
N ALA A 86 14.78 -2.10 -2.54
CA ALA A 86 14.08 -2.18 -3.82
C ALA A 86 13.07 -1.04 -4.00
N ALA A 87 12.29 -0.71 -2.96
CA ALA A 87 11.32 0.38 -2.99
C ALA A 87 12.00 1.75 -3.26
N ILE A 88 13.16 1.99 -2.63
CA ILE A 88 13.95 3.21 -2.84
C ILE A 88 14.47 3.27 -4.29
N GLU A 89 15.03 2.19 -4.82
CA GLU A 89 15.54 2.16 -6.20
C GLU A 89 14.41 2.33 -7.22
N ASN A 90 13.28 1.66 -7.04
CA ASN A 90 12.11 1.84 -7.90
C ASN A 90 11.55 3.27 -7.84
N ALA A 91 11.57 3.91 -6.68
CA ALA A 91 11.17 5.32 -6.56
C ALA A 91 12.09 6.23 -7.39
N LYS A 92 13.40 6.01 -7.36
CA LYS A 92 14.38 6.77 -8.17
C LYS A 92 14.16 6.57 -9.67
N VAL A 93 13.93 5.32 -10.11
CA VAL A 93 13.63 4.99 -11.52
C VAL A 93 12.39 5.75 -12.00
N ASN A 94 11.38 5.91 -11.14
CA ASN A 94 10.15 6.64 -11.44
C ASN A 94 10.26 8.15 -11.15
N HIS A 95 11.46 8.68 -10.91
CA HIS A 95 11.70 10.11 -10.65
C HIS A 95 10.88 10.68 -9.48
N ILE A 96 10.57 9.85 -8.48
CA ILE A 96 9.88 10.28 -7.28
C ILE A 96 10.75 11.25 -6.49
N ASP A 97 10.17 12.35 -6.05
CA ASP A 97 10.79 13.29 -5.14
C ASP A 97 11.01 12.63 -3.77
N MET A 98 12.26 12.24 -3.49
CA MET A 98 12.62 11.53 -2.26
C MET A 98 12.43 12.38 -0.98
N SER A 99 12.20 13.68 -1.10
CA SER A 99 11.81 14.50 0.05
C SER A 99 10.36 14.24 0.51
N LYS A 100 9.56 13.57 -0.35
CA LYS A 100 8.16 13.20 -0.11
C LYS A 100 7.96 11.71 0.15
N TYR A 101 9.03 10.92 0.08
CA TYR A 101 8.96 9.47 0.22
C TYR A 101 9.98 8.98 1.26
N ASP A 102 9.49 8.51 2.39
CA ASP A 102 10.29 7.92 3.47
C ASP A 102 10.03 6.42 3.52
N VAL A 103 11.10 5.61 3.51
CA VAL A 103 10.98 4.14 3.51
C VAL A 103 11.85 3.59 4.63
N LYS A 104 11.28 2.78 5.51
CA LYS A 104 11.96 2.24 6.70
C LYS A 104 11.80 0.73 6.83
N ALA A 105 12.86 0.06 7.27
CA ALA A 105 12.79 -1.34 7.68
C ALA A 105 12.34 -1.45 9.14
N GLY A 106 11.32 -2.28 9.40
CA GLY A 106 10.83 -2.54 10.76
C GLY A 106 9.44 -3.15 10.76
N ASP A 107 9.06 -3.67 11.92
CA ASP A 107 7.76 -4.31 12.16
C ASP A 107 6.85 -3.40 13.00
N ILE A 108 5.89 -2.77 12.36
CA ILE A 108 4.94 -1.88 13.04
C ILE A 108 3.91 -2.62 13.89
N ILE A 109 3.79 -3.94 13.77
CA ILE A 109 2.85 -4.73 14.54
C ILE A 109 3.41 -5.01 15.94
N THR A 110 4.65 -5.50 16.00
CA THR A 110 5.26 -5.96 17.23
C THR A 110 6.13 -4.93 17.91
N ASP A 111 6.65 -3.93 17.16
CA ASP A 111 7.48 -2.85 17.68
C ASP A 111 6.67 -1.54 17.75
N ALA A 112 6.16 -1.24 18.94
CA ALA A 112 5.37 -0.04 19.19
C ALA A 112 6.20 1.25 19.05
N ASP A 113 7.45 1.24 19.48
CA ASP A 113 8.34 2.39 19.39
C ASP A 113 8.63 2.71 17.92
N PHE A 114 8.92 1.68 17.11
CA PHE A 114 9.08 1.84 15.67
C PHE A 114 7.80 2.37 15.02
N ARG A 115 6.62 1.83 15.37
CA ARG A 115 5.33 2.30 14.86
C ARG A 115 5.12 3.80 15.13
N HIS A 116 5.43 4.28 16.34
CA HIS A 116 5.36 5.70 16.67
C HIS A 116 6.33 6.56 15.86
N THR A 117 7.54 6.07 15.54
CA THR A 117 8.48 6.80 14.67
C THR A 117 7.97 6.97 13.24
N CYS A 118 7.00 6.16 12.80
CA CYS A 118 6.35 6.32 11.51
C CYS A 118 5.34 7.48 11.49
N GLY A 119 4.90 7.95 12.65
CA GLY A 119 4.01 9.11 12.83
C GLY A 119 2.61 8.73 13.30
N ASP A 120 2.19 9.33 14.40
CA ASP A 120 0.88 9.13 15.01
C ASP A 120 -0.17 10.03 14.37
N GLU A 121 -1.39 9.50 14.16
CA GLU A 121 -2.53 10.19 13.55
C GLU A 121 -2.16 11.06 12.34
N LYS A 122 -1.26 10.54 11.51
CA LYS A 122 -0.61 11.32 10.45
C LYS A 122 -1.21 11.08 9.06
N TYR A 123 -1.71 9.85 8.79
CA TYR A 123 -2.04 9.42 7.43
C TYR A 123 -3.53 9.47 7.14
N ASP A 124 -3.85 9.92 5.92
CA ASP A 124 -5.21 10.01 5.38
C ASP A 124 -5.64 8.70 4.71
N LEU A 125 -4.68 7.98 4.13
CA LEU A 125 -4.88 6.68 3.48
C LEU A 125 -3.76 5.72 3.87
N VAL A 126 -4.13 4.55 4.38
CA VAL A 126 -3.18 3.46 4.67
C VAL A 126 -3.45 2.31 3.72
N LEU A 127 -2.39 1.75 3.15
CA LEU A 127 -2.43 0.59 2.27
C LEU A 127 -1.69 -0.57 2.93
N ALA A 128 -2.20 -1.80 2.71
CA ALA A 128 -1.50 -3.03 3.05
C ALA A 128 -1.87 -4.13 2.05
N ASN A 129 -0.94 -4.51 1.20
CA ASN A 129 -1.11 -5.62 0.27
C ASN A 129 -0.27 -6.82 0.72
N ILE A 130 -0.71 -7.46 1.80
CA ILE A 130 -0.01 -8.52 2.53
C ILE A 130 -0.96 -9.65 2.91
N LEU A 131 -0.43 -10.75 3.45
CA LEU A 131 -1.24 -11.91 3.81
C LEU A 131 -2.30 -11.58 4.87
N ALA A 132 -3.46 -12.23 4.79
CA ALA A 132 -4.57 -12.08 5.73
C ALA A 132 -4.13 -12.27 7.20
N ASP A 133 -3.27 -13.26 7.45
CA ASP A 133 -2.77 -13.57 8.79
C ASP A 133 -1.87 -12.47 9.38
N VAL A 134 -1.40 -11.53 8.55
CA VAL A 134 -0.67 -10.31 8.95
C VAL A 134 -1.63 -9.12 9.05
N ILE A 135 -2.63 -9.01 8.16
CA ILE A 135 -3.65 -7.94 8.20
C ILE A 135 -4.46 -8.00 9.50
N ILE A 136 -4.80 -9.21 9.97
CA ILE A 136 -5.59 -9.39 11.18
C ILE A 136 -4.93 -8.70 12.39
N PRO A 137 -3.68 -9.03 12.80
CA PRO A 137 -3.03 -8.33 13.90
C PRO A 137 -2.72 -6.85 13.56
N LEU A 138 -2.40 -6.52 12.31
CA LEU A 138 -2.17 -5.14 11.88
C LEU A 138 -3.39 -4.26 12.15
N SER A 139 -4.61 -4.76 11.92
CA SER A 139 -5.85 -4.00 12.13
C SER A 139 -6.03 -3.54 13.59
N GLY A 140 -5.40 -4.23 14.54
CA GLY A 140 -5.44 -3.86 15.95
C GLY A 140 -4.56 -2.65 16.32
N VAL A 141 -3.56 -2.33 15.52
CA VAL A 141 -2.56 -1.32 15.86
C VAL A 141 -2.46 -0.17 14.85
N ILE A 142 -2.80 -0.40 13.58
CA ILE A 142 -2.59 0.60 12.51
C ILE A 142 -3.37 1.90 12.70
N LYS A 143 -4.45 1.85 13.49
CA LYS A 143 -5.24 3.05 13.81
C LYS A 143 -4.41 4.13 14.53
N ASP A 144 -3.33 3.76 15.23
CA ASP A 144 -2.43 4.71 15.87
C ASP A 144 -1.83 5.70 14.86
N ASN A 145 -1.53 5.23 13.65
CA ASN A 145 -0.94 6.03 12.57
C ASN A 145 -1.99 6.77 11.71
N MET A 146 -3.26 6.38 11.80
CA MET A 146 -4.34 6.91 10.97
C MET A 146 -4.99 8.14 11.60
N LYS A 147 -5.26 9.17 10.81
CA LYS A 147 -6.12 10.28 11.22
C LYS A 147 -7.54 9.81 11.53
N PRO A 148 -8.32 10.55 12.35
CA PRO A 148 -9.75 10.33 12.43
C PRO A 148 -10.41 10.40 11.06
N GLY A 149 -11.20 9.38 10.71
CA GLY A 149 -11.88 9.27 9.41
C GLY A 149 -10.97 8.84 8.22
N ALA A 150 -9.71 8.56 8.48
CA ALA A 150 -8.79 8.02 7.47
C ALA A 150 -9.22 6.64 6.96
N LEU A 151 -8.77 6.29 5.77
CA LEU A 151 -9.12 5.03 5.13
C LEU A 151 -7.98 4.01 5.22
N PHE A 152 -8.35 2.77 5.40
CA PHE A 152 -7.48 1.60 5.34
C PHE A 152 -7.90 0.71 4.17
N VAL A 153 -7.04 0.57 3.18
CA VAL A 153 -7.22 -0.35 2.04
C VAL A 153 -6.29 -1.53 2.24
N SER A 154 -6.86 -2.71 2.39
CA SER A 154 -6.10 -3.95 2.57
C SER A 154 -6.44 -4.97 1.49
N SER A 155 -5.44 -5.70 0.98
CA SER A 155 -5.56 -6.80 0.03
C SER A 155 -4.43 -7.82 0.27
N GLY A 156 -4.31 -8.82 -0.61
CA GLY A 156 -3.48 -10.00 -0.33
C GLY A 156 -4.25 -11.07 0.43
N ILE A 157 -5.57 -10.92 0.47
CA ILE A 157 -6.51 -11.76 1.22
C ILE A 157 -7.13 -12.76 0.24
N ILE A 158 -6.89 -14.06 0.48
CA ILE A 158 -7.60 -15.09 -0.27
C ILE A 158 -9.05 -15.18 0.24
N ASN A 159 -10.01 -15.46 -0.64
CA ASN A 159 -11.46 -15.45 -0.36
C ASN A 159 -11.83 -16.32 0.86
N THR A 160 -11.13 -17.43 1.09
CA THR A 160 -11.33 -18.30 2.27
C THR A 160 -10.99 -17.65 3.61
N LYS A 161 -10.29 -16.50 3.60
CA LYS A 161 -9.93 -15.71 4.78
C LYS A 161 -10.75 -14.42 4.90
N GLU A 162 -11.70 -14.17 3.99
CA GLU A 162 -12.50 -12.94 3.97
C GLU A 162 -13.21 -12.70 5.31
N ASP A 163 -13.94 -13.71 5.81
CA ASP A 163 -14.71 -13.56 7.05
C ASP A 163 -13.82 -13.26 8.26
N ALA A 164 -12.66 -13.92 8.36
CA ALA A 164 -11.72 -13.68 9.45
C ALA A 164 -11.17 -12.24 9.44
N VAL A 165 -10.82 -11.72 8.26
CA VAL A 165 -10.36 -10.32 8.13
C VAL A 165 -11.50 -9.34 8.41
N ARG A 166 -12.70 -9.61 7.93
CA ARG A 166 -13.90 -8.82 8.19
C ARG A 166 -14.17 -8.70 9.68
N GLU A 167 -14.16 -9.82 10.39
CA GLU A 167 -14.37 -9.87 11.85
C GLU A 167 -13.30 -9.06 12.58
N ALA A 168 -12.03 -9.22 12.20
CA ALA A 168 -10.92 -8.48 12.79
C ALA A 168 -11.07 -6.96 12.61
N LEU A 169 -11.39 -6.50 11.39
CA LEU A 169 -11.62 -5.09 11.10
C LEU A 169 -12.77 -4.52 11.96
N LEU A 170 -13.92 -5.20 11.98
CA LEU A 170 -15.08 -4.76 12.77
C LEU A 170 -14.80 -4.76 14.27
N SER A 171 -14.16 -5.81 14.80
CA SER A 171 -13.79 -5.92 16.21
C SER A 171 -12.80 -4.85 16.66
N ASN A 172 -11.93 -4.38 15.74
CA ASN A 172 -11.01 -3.27 15.98
C ASN A 172 -11.64 -1.90 15.69
N GLY A 173 -12.96 -1.84 15.47
CA GLY A 173 -13.73 -0.60 15.34
C GLY A 173 -13.53 0.13 14.01
N PHE A 174 -13.26 -0.61 12.93
CA PHE A 174 -13.33 -0.08 11.58
C PHE A 174 -14.76 -0.14 11.03
N GLU A 175 -15.14 0.85 10.25
CA GLU A 175 -16.35 0.83 9.41
C GLU A 175 -15.96 0.30 8.02
N ILE A 176 -16.48 -0.86 7.61
CA ILE A 176 -16.22 -1.40 6.28
C ILE A 176 -17.09 -0.66 5.26
N LEU A 177 -16.46 0.06 4.35
CA LEU A 177 -17.14 0.83 3.30
C LEU A 177 -17.36 0.00 2.04
N GLU A 178 -16.39 -0.84 1.69
CA GLU A 178 -16.42 -1.60 0.44
C GLU A 178 -15.59 -2.87 0.57
N VAL A 179 -16.08 -3.94 -0.07
CA VAL A 179 -15.34 -5.18 -0.28
C VAL A 179 -15.34 -5.47 -1.76
N THR A 180 -14.18 -5.66 -2.35
CA THR A 180 -14.01 -5.92 -3.78
C THR A 180 -13.29 -7.25 -4.01
N HIS A 181 -13.67 -7.93 -5.10
CA HIS A 181 -13.12 -9.24 -5.43
C HIS A 181 -12.50 -9.23 -6.83
N SER A 182 -11.45 -10.03 -7.02
CA SER A 182 -10.83 -10.30 -8.31
C SER A 182 -10.25 -11.71 -8.31
N GLY A 183 -10.94 -12.66 -9.01
CA GLY A 183 -10.66 -14.09 -8.88
C GLY A 183 -10.84 -14.54 -7.43
N ASP A 184 -9.84 -15.23 -6.88
CA ASP A 184 -9.86 -15.72 -5.51
C ASP A 184 -9.40 -14.66 -4.47
N TRP A 185 -9.19 -13.42 -4.88
CA TRP A 185 -8.60 -12.37 -4.05
C TRP A 185 -9.61 -11.30 -3.66
N VAL A 186 -9.45 -10.82 -2.44
CA VAL A 186 -10.33 -9.84 -1.81
C VAL A 186 -9.54 -8.60 -1.39
N ALA A 187 -10.19 -7.44 -1.49
CA ALA A 187 -9.71 -6.21 -0.85
C ALA A 187 -10.83 -5.57 -0.03
N PHE A 188 -10.46 -5.03 1.11
CA PHE A 188 -11.32 -4.24 1.97
C PHE A 188 -10.91 -2.77 1.89
N THR A 189 -11.90 -1.89 1.84
CA THR A 189 -11.74 -0.47 2.14
C THR A 189 -12.55 -0.18 3.39
N ALA A 190 -11.87 0.25 4.45
CA ALA A 190 -12.47 0.50 5.75
C ALA A 190 -12.07 1.88 6.29
N ARG A 191 -12.91 2.48 7.12
CA ARG A 191 -12.70 3.79 7.75
C ARG A 191 -12.36 3.62 9.23
N LYS A 192 -11.36 4.41 9.73
CA LYS A 192 -11.10 4.57 11.17
C LYS A 192 -12.23 5.32 11.84
#